data_952c18fb4b2097829b1995dcebdd62ce
#
_entry.id   952c18fb4b2097829b1995dcebdd62ce
#
_cell.length_a   1.000
_cell.length_b   1.000
_cell.length_c   1.000
_cell.angle_alpha   90.00
_cell.angle_beta   90.00
_cell.angle_gamma   90.00
#
_symmetry.space_group_name_H-M   'P 1'
#
loop_
_entity.id
_entity.type
_entity.pdbx_description
1 polymer ?
#
loop_
_entity_poly.entity_id
_entity_poly.type
_entity_poly.pdbx_seq_one_letter_code
_entity_poly.pdbx_strand_id
1 'polypeptide(L)'
;MTVGILSTGAYLPKARLERKEIFAAHAWFNPGLRGLARGTRAMANWDEDVVSMAVEAAAACLDGRAEAPAALYLASTSFPFRDRQNAGIVADALTLPRALTTLDLGGSQRAGSSALISALAAAKGLGAPVLAVGSEKRPVKPGSALEFTVGDGAAALLVGEGEVIAEYVGGLTHAVDFVDHFRGEDEKFDYTWEERWVRDEGFMKLVPEAIGALLTARDVAPGDVAAFCFPAAMANVAKSVARAAGLPERSVADNLVARCGETGAAHPLLMLVHALETAEPGDLILAAGFGQGVDALLFRATEAVRAAKTRPGVGAQLARGRSETRYTRYLAFNDLVVLERGIRAEVDKQTKLSTHYRTKGMTQGLVGGACARCGTRQFPKSRICVNPNCNAVDA
;
A
#
# COMPACT_ATOMS: atom_id res chain seq x y z
N MET A 1 11.14 25.43 -7.47
CA MET A 1 10.97 24.74 -6.17
C MET A 1 11.21 23.26 -6.37
N THR A 2 11.72 22.58 -5.36
CA THR A 2 12.04 21.14 -5.44
C THR A 2 10.80 20.33 -5.21
N VAL A 3 10.49 19.40 -6.12
CA VAL A 3 9.41 18.43 -5.98
C VAL A 3 9.94 17.21 -5.22
N GLY A 4 9.17 16.67 -4.31
CA GLY A 4 9.54 15.49 -3.55
C GLY A 4 8.42 14.97 -2.65
N ILE A 5 8.79 14.12 -1.70
CA ILE A 5 7.87 13.55 -0.71
C ILE A 5 7.71 14.54 0.44
N LEU A 6 6.48 14.95 0.71
CA LEU A 6 6.12 15.87 1.80
C LEU A 6 5.78 15.13 3.09
N SER A 7 5.10 14.00 2.99
CA SER A 7 4.76 13.11 4.12
C SER A 7 4.47 11.69 3.65
N THR A 8 4.50 10.77 4.60
CA THR A 8 4.27 9.34 4.35
C THR A 8 3.28 8.77 5.35
N GLY A 9 2.62 7.69 4.98
CA GLY A 9 1.79 6.89 5.85
C GLY A 9 1.83 5.42 5.45
N ALA A 10 1.57 4.55 6.40
CA ALA A 10 1.56 3.11 6.17
C ALA A 10 0.48 2.42 6.99
N TYR A 11 -0.06 1.36 6.44
CA TYR A 11 -0.97 0.48 7.15
C TYR A 11 -0.63 -0.98 6.88
N LEU A 12 -0.48 -1.75 7.94
CA LEU A 12 -0.43 -3.21 7.89
C LEU A 12 -1.50 -3.77 8.83
N PRO A 13 -2.39 -4.67 8.38
CA PRO A 13 -3.36 -5.33 9.24
C PRO A 13 -2.71 -5.88 10.51
N LYS A 14 -3.43 -5.84 11.63
CA LYS A 14 -2.87 -6.29 12.93
C LYS A 14 -2.59 -7.79 12.95
N ALA A 15 -3.42 -8.59 12.28
CA ALA A 15 -3.23 -10.04 12.27
C ALA A 15 -1.99 -10.43 11.45
N ARG A 16 -1.17 -11.29 12.01
CA ARG A 16 0.03 -11.88 11.40
C ARG A 16 -0.15 -13.38 11.39
N LEU A 17 -0.61 -13.91 10.26
CA LEU A 17 -0.76 -15.35 10.10
C LEU A 17 0.61 -16.02 10.10
N GLU A 18 0.79 -16.96 11.01
CA GLU A 18 2.01 -17.76 11.10
C GLU A 18 2.11 -18.69 9.89
N ARG A 19 3.18 -18.59 9.10
CA ARG A 19 3.37 -19.43 7.91
C ARG A 19 3.46 -20.92 8.22
N LYS A 20 3.91 -21.27 9.43
CA LYS A 20 3.93 -22.66 9.90
C LYS A 20 2.53 -23.27 9.98
N GLU A 21 1.48 -22.48 10.25
CA GLU A 21 0.10 -22.95 10.32
C GLU A 21 -0.46 -23.22 8.90
N ILE A 22 -0.08 -22.40 7.92
CA ILE A 22 -0.35 -22.69 6.51
C ILE A 22 0.31 -24.01 6.11
N PHE A 23 1.60 -24.19 6.46
CA PHE A 23 2.31 -25.41 6.17
C PHE A 23 1.68 -26.63 6.85
N ALA A 24 1.32 -26.54 8.13
CA ALA A 24 0.69 -27.62 8.86
C ALA A 24 -0.61 -28.09 8.19
N ALA A 25 -1.40 -27.16 7.63
CA ALA A 25 -2.61 -27.48 6.89
C ALA A 25 -2.37 -28.17 5.56
N HIS A 26 -1.24 -27.91 4.89
CA HIS A 26 -0.93 -28.40 3.54
C HIS A 26 0.20 -29.42 3.46
N ALA A 27 0.88 -29.75 4.57
CA ALA A 27 2.03 -30.67 4.58
C ALA A 27 1.73 -32.06 4.00
N TRP A 28 0.50 -32.54 4.18
CA TRP A 28 0.04 -33.80 3.62
C TRP A 28 -0.08 -33.77 2.08
N PHE A 29 -0.36 -32.61 1.51
CA PHE A 29 -0.56 -32.40 0.07
C PHE A 29 0.75 -32.00 -0.63
N ASN A 30 1.49 -31.05 -0.06
CA ASN A 30 2.72 -30.51 -0.64
C ASN A 30 3.82 -30.30 0.42
N PRO A 31 4.57 -31.34 0.79
CA PRO A 31 5.65 -31.24 1.77
C PRO A 31 6.82 -30.35 1.31
N GLY A 32 6.93 -30.06 0.02
CA GLY A 32 7.96 -29.19 -0.56
C GLY A 32 7.86 -27.72 -0.09
N LEU A 33 6.69 -27.29 0.39
CA LEU A 33 6.47 -25.94 0.90
C LEU A 33 7.11 -25.68 2.27
N ARG A 34 7.74 -26.70 2.91
CA ARG A 34 8.38 -26.58 4.22
C ARG A 34 9.37 -25.42 4.32
N GLY A 35 10.10 -25.14 3.22
CA GLY A 35 11.06 -24.04 3.16
C GLY A 35 10.43 -22.65 3.36
N LEU A 36 9.15 -22.50 3.05
CA LEU A 36 8.39 -21.24 3.16
C LEU A 36 7.68 -21.06 4.50
N ALA A 37 7.74 -22.05 5.40
CA ALA A 37 7.00 -22.07 6.68
C ALA A 37 7.54 -21.11 7.74
N ARG A 38 8.63 -20.39 7.48
CA ARG A 38 9.21 -19.43 8.43
C ARG A 38 8.63 -18.03 8.25
N GLY A 39 8.42 -17.34 9.38
CA GLY A 39 7.91 -15.97 9.40
C GLY A 39 6.39 -15.90 9.40
N THR A 40 5.89 -14.71 9.12
CA THR A 40 4.47 -14.39 9.13
C THR A 40 4.05 -13.67 7.86
N ARG A 41 2.75 -13.57 7.63
CA ARG A 41 2.16 -12.67 6.63
C ARG A 41 1.13 -11.77 7.28
N ALA A 42 1.04 -10.53 6.86
CA ALA A 42 -0.07 -9.68 7.24
C ALA A 42 -1.35 -10.23 6.63
N MET A 43 -2.40 -10.25 7.42
CA MET A 43 -3.70 -10.80 7.06
C MET A 43 -4.78 -9.78 7.38
N ALA A 44 -5.45 -9.30 6.35
CA ALA A 44 -6.61 -8.42 6.49
C ALA A 44 -7.71 -9.11 7.30
N ASN A 45 -8.38 -8.36 8.17
CA ASN A 45 -9.55 -8.82 8.88
C ASN A 45 -10.74 -8.97 7.90
N TRP A 46 -11.85 -9.55 8.35
CA TRP A 46 -13.02 -9.78 7.49
C TRP A 46 -13.64 -8.48 6.95
N ASP A 47 -13.47 -7.38 7.66
CA ASP A 47 -13.96 -6.04 7.35
C ASP A 47 -12.88 -5.12 6.71
N GLU A 48 -11.68 -5.65 6.45
CA GLU A 48 -10.60 -4.93 5.80
C GLU A 48 -10.46 -5.34 4.33
N ASP A 49 -10.35 -4.35 3.47
CA ASP A 49 -10.10 -4.49 2.03
C ASP A 49 -9.08 -3.45 1.54
N VAL A 50 -8.86 -3.42 0.23
CA VAL A 50 -7.97 -2.45 -0.41
C VAL A 50 -8.36 -1.00 -0.08
N VAL A 51 -9.67 -0.70 -0.07
CA VAL A 51 -10.16 0.66 0.15
C VAL A 51 -9.97 1.08 1.60
N SER A 52 -10.36 0.24 2.55
CA SER A 52 -10.24 0.54 3.99
C SER A 52 -8.77 0.67 4.42
N MET A 53 -7.88 -0.22 3.93
CA MET A 53 -6.45 -0.12 4.19
C MET A 53 -5.83 1.15 3.57
N ALA A 54 -6.29 1.54 2.36
CA ALA A 54 -5.87 2.78 1.72
C ALA A 54 -6.28 4.02 2.52
N VAL A 55 -7.49 4.04 3.09
CA VAL A 55 -7.96 5.11 3.98
C VAL A 55 -7.05 5.26 5.19
N GLU A 56 -6.70 4.16 5.85
CA GLU A 56 -5.83 4.18 7.04
C GLU A 56 -4.42 4.71 6.71
N ALA A 57 -3.81 4.22 5.62
CA ALA A 57 -2.49 4.70 5.18
C ALA A 57 -2.53 6.19 4.78
N ALA A 58 -3.56 6.60 4.04
CA ALA A 58 -3.73 7.97 3.60
C ALA A 58 -4.04 8.92 4.77
N ALA A 59 -4.87 8.51 5.74
CA ALA A 59 -5.13 9.29 6.96
C ALA A 59 -3.85 9.52 7.76
N ALA A 60 -3.02 8.48 7.93
CA ALA A 60 -1.72 8.62 8.59
C ALA A 60 -0.77 9.56 7.82
N CYS A 61 -0.80 9.53 6.48
CA CYS A 61 0.00 10.41 5.63
C CYS A 61 -0.43 11.88 5.74
N LEU A 62 -1.74 12.14 5.82
CA LEU A 62 -2.32 13.49 5.87
C LEU A 62 -2.41 14.07 7.28
N ASP A 63 -2.16 13.28 8.33
CA ASP A 63 -2.22 13.75 9.71
C ASP A 63 -1.30 14.95 9.95
N GLY A 64 -1.83 16.00 10.59
CA GLY A 64 -1.10 17.24 10.85
C GLY A 64 -0.83 18.11 9.60
N ARG A 65 -1.36 17.76 8.42
CA ARG A 65 -1.26 18.60 7.22
C ARG A 65 -2.44 19.55 7.12
N ALA A 66 -2.12 20.82 6.86
CA ALA A 66 -3.15 21.86 6.67
C ALA A 66 -3.70 21.88 5.23
N GLU A 67 -2.86 21.53 4.26
CA GLU A 67 -3.19 21.56 2.84
C GLU A 67 -3.76 20.22 2.37
N ALA A 68 -4.94 20.27 1.77
CA ALA A 68 -5.55 19.09 1.14
C ALA A 68 -4.86 18.80 -0.22
N PRO A 69 -4.75 17.53 -0.63
CA PRO A 69 -4.22 17.20 -1.94
C PRO A 69 -5.18 17.66 -3.05
N ALA A 70 -4.64 18.07 -4.20
CA ALA A 70 -5.40 18.39 -5.40
C ALA A 70 -5.77 17.14 -6.22
N ALA A 71 -5.07 16.03 -5.98
CA ALA A 71 -5.38 14.74 -6.60
C ALA A 71 -5.05 13.58 -5.65
N LEU A 72 -5.77 12.46 -5.83
CA LEU A 72 -5.57 11.18 -5.16
C LEU A 72 -5.49 10.07 -6.21
N TYR A 73 -4.34 9.37 -6.27
CA TYR A 73 -4.10 8.24 -7.14
C TYR A 73 -3.99 6.97 -6.30
N LEU A 74 -4.93 6.05 -6.50
CA LEU A 74 -4.99 4.78 -5.78
C LEU A 74 -4.54 3.65 -6.70
N ALA A 75 -3.53 2.91 -6.29
CA ALA A 75 -2.96 1.79 -7.02
C ALA A 75 -3.26 0.45 -6.35
N SER A 76 -3.76 -0.51 -7.12
CA SER A 76 -3.99 -1.90 -6.70
C SER A 76 -4.21 -2.81 -7.89
N THR A 77 -3.96 -4.11 -7.72
CA THR A 77 -4.39 -5.15 -8.66
C THR A 77 -5.60 -5.94 -8.15
N SER A 78 -6.12 -5.61 -6.96
CA SER A 78 -7.22 -6.32 -6.30
C SER A 78 -8.34 -5.39 -5.81
N PHE A 79 -8.70 -4.39 -6.62
CA PHE A 79 -9.81 -3.48 -6.33
C PHE A 79 -11.13 -4.23 -6.10
N PRO A 80 -11.93 -3.85 -5.08
CA PRO A 80 -13.23 -4.44 -4.85
C PRO A 80 -14.26 -4.08 -5.94
N PHE A 81 -14.09 -2.95 -6.63
CA PHE A 81 -15.00 -2.52 -7.70
C PHE A 81 -14.27 -2.36 -9.02
N ARG A 82 -14.81 -2.98 -10.08
CA ARG A 82 -14.32 -2.85 -11.46
C ARG A 82 -14.87 -1.59 -12.13
N ASP A 83 -16.15 -1.28 -11.90
CA ASP A 83 -16.87 -0.13 -12.45
C ASP A 83 -17.51 0.68 -11.32
N ARG A 84 -16.69 1.19 -10.48
CA ARG A 84 -16.92 2.20 -9.46
C ARG A 84 -15.55 2.66 -9.00
N GLN A 85 -15.30 3.97 -9.07
CA GLN A 85 -13.99 4.48 -8.70
C GLN A 85 -13.70 4.29 -7.20
N ASN A 86 -12.67 3.50 -6.91
CA ASN A 86 -12.26 3.17 -5.55
C ASN A 86 -11.58 4.36 -4.86
N ALA A 87 -10.76 5.11 -5.59
CA ALA A 87 -10.14 6.34 -5.10
C ALA A 87 -11.16 7.39 -4.63
N GLY A 88 -12.32 7.48 -5.29
CA GLY A 88 -13.43 8.35 -4.88
C GLY A 88 -14.03 7.93 -3.52
N ILE A 89 -14.05 6.65 -3.20
CA ILE A 89 -14.51 6.17 -1.88
C ILE A 89 -13.50 6.55 -0.80
N VAL A 90 -12.19 6.41 -1.08
CA VAL A 90 -11.12 6.85 -0.17
C VAL A 90 -11.22 8.35 0.10
N ALA A 91 -11.42 9.15 -0.95
CA ALA A 91 -11.57 10.61 -0.82
C ALA A 91 -12.77 11.02 0.04
N ASP A 92 -13.92 10.36 -0.15
CA ASP A 92 -15.13 10.59 0.69
C ASP A 92 -14.89 10.18 2.15
N ALA A 93 -14.24 9.04 2.40
CA ALA A 93 -13.94 8.57 3.75
C ALA A 93 -12.99 9.52 4.50
N LEU A 94 -12.03 10.10 3.79
CA LEU A 94 -11.09 11.10 4.32
C LEU A 94 -11.68 12.51 4.38
N THR A 95 -12.94 12.70 3.95
CA THR A 95 -13.61 14.02 3.88
C THR A 95 -12.82 15.06 3.07
N LEU A 96 -12.14 14.61 2.01
CA LEU A 96 -11.37 15.51 1.14
C LEU A 96 -12.28 16.46 0.35
N PRO A 97 -11.76 17.62 -0.11
CA PRO A 97 -12.52 18.56 -0.93
C PRO A 97 -13.10 17.90 -2.19
N ARG A 98 -14.28 18.35 -2.61
CA ARG A 98 -14.91 17.85 -3.86
C ARG A 98 -14.13 18.23 -5.12
N ALA A 99 -13.40 19.33 -5.09
CA ALA A 99 -12.52 19.76 -6.17
C ALA A 99 -11.20 18.96 -6.10
N LEU A 100 -11.27 17.65 -6.35
CA LEU A 100 -10.18 16.69 -6.26
C LEU A 100 -10.21 15.77 -7.48
N THR A 101 -9.08 15.63 -8.17
CA THR A 101 -8.93 14.59 -9.20
C THR A 101 -8.69 13.25 -8.54
N THR A 102 -9.44 12.22 -8.91
CA THR A 102 -9.24 10.86 -8.40
C THR A 102 -8.99 9.88 -9.54
N LEU A 103 -8.03 8.96 -9.37
CA LEU A 103 -7.70 7.92 -10.35
C LEU A 103 -7.46 6.58 -9.65
N ASP A 104 -7.97 5.50 -10.26
CA ASP A 104 -7.60 4.12 -9.95
C ASP A 104 -6.55 3.66 -10.97
N LEU A 105 -5.42 3.15 -10.50
CA LEU A 105 -4.35 2.58 -11.31
C LEU A 105 -4.20 1.09 -11.00
N GLY A 106 -4.21 0.27 -12.03
CA GLY A 106 -4.13 -1.20 -11.88
C GLY A 106 -3.36 -1.85 -13.01
N GLY A 107 -3.61 -3.14 -13.22
CA GLY A 107 -3.08 -3.92 -14.34
C GLY A 107 -1.64 -4.42 -14.19
N SER A 108 -0.93 -4.03 -13.10
CA SER A 108 0.44 -4.49 -12.86
C SER A 108 0.81 -4.35 -11.39
N GLN A 109 1.70 -5.21 -10.87
CA GLN A 109 2.23 -5.10 -9.52
C GLN A 109 3.10 -3.83 -9.31
N ARG A 110 3.61 -3.23 -10.38
CA ARG A 110 4.29 -1.92 -10.30
C ARG A 110 3.33 -0.73 -10.29
N ALA A 111 2.01 -0.94 -10.27
CA ALA A 111 1.02 0.15 -10.27
C ALA A 111 1.28 1.19 -9.16
N GLY A 112 1.78 0.76 -7.98
CA GLY A 112 2.13 1.68 -6.90
C GLY A 112 3.28 2.62 -7.25
N SER A 113 4.37 2.13 -7.80
CA SER A 113 5.49 2.97 -8.25
C SER A 113 5.08 3.84 -9.44
N SER A 114 4.27 3.32 -10.37
CA SER A 114 3.71 4.09 -11.49
C SER A 114 2.79 5.22 -11.01
N ALA A 115 1.97 4.97 -9.96
CA ALA A 115 1.15 5.98 -9.31
C ALA A 115 2.02 7.09 -8.69
N LEU A 116 3.13 6.73 -8.04
CA LEU A 116 4.06 7.70 -7.46
C LEU A 116 4.74 8.56 -8.52
N ILE A 117 5.19 7.97 -9.64
CA ILE A 117 5.75 8.70 -10.78
C ILE A 117 4.71 9.68 -11.35
N SER A 118 3.49 9.22 -11.56
CA SER A 118 2.38 10.03 -12.06
C SER A 118 2.02 11.16 -11.10
N ALA A 119 2.02 10.89 -9.80
CA ALA A 119 1.75 11.88 -8.77
C ALA A 119 2.82 12.98 -8.70
N LEU A 120 4.11 12.62 -8.82
CA LEU A 120 5.23 13.59 -8.87
C LEU A 120 5.13 14.51 -10.11
N ALA A 121 4.79 13.94 -11.27
CA ALA A 121 4.57 14.71 -12.49
C ALA A 121 3.34 15.63 -12.38
N ALA A 122 2.23 15.11 -11.82
CA ALA A 122 1.01 15.87 -11.62
C ALA A 122 1.20 17.00 -10.58
N ALA A 123 1.90 16.76 -9.49
CA ALA A 123 2.18 17.78 -8.46
C ALA A 123 2.93 18.98 -9.06
N LYS A 124 3.92 18.73 -9.91
CA LYS A 124 4.64 19.79 -10.64
C LYS A 124 3.72 20.54 -11.60
N GLY A 125 2.86 19.84 -12.34
CA GLY A 125 1.93 20.45 -13.30
C GLY A 125 0.79 21.23 -12.66
N LEU A 126 0.28 20.78 -11.52
CA LEU A 126 -0.81 21.40 -10.78
C LEU A 126 -0.32 22.51 -9.83
N GLY A 127 0.96 22.55 -9.48
CA GLY A 127 1.49 23.43 -8.43
C GLY A 127 0.86 23.17 -7.06
N ALA A 128 0.41 21.95 -6.79
CA ALA A 128 -0.30 21.56 -5.57
C ALA A 128 0.02 20.11 -5.20
N PRO A 129 -0.10 19.73 -3.91
CA PRO A 129 0.21 18.36 -3.48
C PRO A 129 -0.70 17.31 -4.11
N VAL A 130 -0.14 16.14 -4.38
CA VAL A 130 -0.83 14.96 -4.90
C VAL A 130 -0.56 13.77 -3.98
N LEU A 131 -1.61 13.02 -3.66
CA LEU A 131 -1.54 11.85 -2.80
C LEU A 131 -1.47 10.58 -3.67
N ALA A 132 -0.36 9.85 -3.59
CA ALA A 132 -0.19 8.52 -4.18
C ALA A 132 -0.40 7.46 -3.09
N VAL A 133 -1.30 6.52 -3.33
CA VAL A 133 -1.61 5.42 -2.40
C VAL A 133 -1.49 4.09 -3.12
N GLY A 134 -0.70 3.17 -2.58
CA GLY A 134 -0.70 1.77 -2.96
C GLY A 134 -1.39 0.95 -1.88
N SER A 135 -2.33 0.08 -2.24
CA SER A 135 -3.01 -0.81 -1.31
C SER A 135 -3.32 -2.15 -1.96
N GLU A 136 -3.09 -3.25 -1.25
CA GLU A 136 -3.25 -4.57 -1.86
C GLU A 136 -3.78 -5.60 -0.88
N LYS A 137 -4.77 -6.38 -1.32
CA LYS A 137 -5.27 -7.62 -0.71
C LYS A 137 -5.37 -8.67 -1.80
N ARG A 138 -4.24 -9.23 -2.17
CA ARG A 138 -4.12 -10.11 -3.32
C ARG A 138 -4.74 -11.48 -3.05
N PRO A 139 -5.70 -11.94 -3.86
CA PRO A 139 -6.27 -13.27 -3.70
C PRO A 139 -5.25 -14.34 -4.09
N VAL A 140 -5.01 -15.28 -3.21
CA VAL A 140 -4.03 -16.36 -3.41
C VAL A 140 -4.69 -17.73 -3.26
N LYS A 141 -4.26 -18.68 -4.10
CA LYS A 141 -4.79 -20.04 -4.10
C LYS A 141 -4.25 -20.82 -2.90
N PRO A 142 -5.11 -21.44 -2.07
CA PRO A 142 -4.67 -22.28 -0.95
C PRO A 142 -3.69 -23.38 -1.39
N GLY A 143 -2.64 -23.60 -0.61
CA GLY A 143 -1.59 -24.59 -0.90
C GLY A 143 -0.59 -24.15 -1.97
N SER A 144 -0.65 -22.91 -2.48
CA SER A 144 0.36 -22.35 -3.38
C SER A 144 1.52 -21.72 -2.60
N ALA A 145 2.67 -21.53 -3.26
CA ALA A 145 3.81 -20.80 -2.68
C ALA A 145 3.43 -19.32 -2.36
N LEU A 146 2.56 -18.71 -3.18
CA LEU A 146 2.07 -17.34 -2.96
C LEU A 146 1.32 -17.19 -1.65
N GLU A 147 0.62 -18.22 -1.17
CA GLU A 147 -0.08 -18.17 0.10
C GLU A 147 0.86 -17.91 1.29
N PHE A 148 2.12 -18.32 1.18
CA PHE A 148 3.14 -18.06 2.19
C PHE A 148 3.80 -16.69 2.04
N THR A 149 3.99 -16.23 0.81
CA THR A 149 4.84 -15.08 0.51
C THR A 149 4.07 -13.77 0.36
N VAL A 150 2.81 -13.79 -0.08
CA VAL A 150 1.97 -12.60 -0.21
C VAL A 150 1.42 -12.17 1.16
N GLY A 151 1.23 -10.88 1.35
CA GLY A 151 0.59 -10.27 2.52
C GLY A 151 -0.30 -9.10 2.12
N ASP A 152 -1.04 -8.56 3.07
CA ASP A 152 -1.96 -7.45 2.85
C ASP A 152 -1.40 -6.16 3.48
N GLY A 153 -1.60 -5.00 2.82
CA GLY A 153 -1.13 -3.74 3.35
C GLY A 153 -1.29 -2.57 2.40
N ALA A 154 -1.02 -1.37 2.92
CA ALA A 154 -1.08 -0.13 2.17
C ALA A 154 0.02 0.85 2.57
N ALA A 155 0.42 1.71 1.63
CA ALA A 155 1.29 2.85 1.86
C ALA A 155 0.77 4.07 1.11
N ALA A 156 0.98 5.24 1.68
CA ALA A 156 0.60 6.52 1.08
C ALA A 156 1.77 7.51 1.14
N LEU A 157 1.95 8.26 0.08
CA LEU A 157 2.94 9.33 -0.03
C LEU A 157 2.26 10.59 -0.57
N LEU A 158 2.35 11.66 0.19
CA LEU A 158 1.98 12.99 -0.30
C LEU A 158 3.20 13.59 -0.98
N VAL A 159 3.07 13.96 -2.24
CA VAL A 159 4.15 14.55 -3.02
C VAL A 159 3.79 15.95 -3.48
N GLY A 160 4.77 16.82 -3.58
CA GLY A 160 4.54 18.20 -3.95
C GLY A 160 5.81 19.04 -3.87
N GLU A 161 5.65 20.35 -4.03
CA GLU A 161 6.72 21.34 -3.82
C GLU A 161 6.70 21.85 -2.38
N GLY A 162 7.85 22.24 -1.84
CA GLY A 162 7.98 22.85 -0.52
C GLY A 162 9.04 22.19 0.35
N GLU A 163 8.81 22.13 1.66
CA GLU A 163 9.68 21.45 2.61
C GLU A 163 9.48 19.93 2.53
N VAL A 164 10.19 19.31 1.60
CA VAL A 164 10.11 17.88 1.34
C VAL A 164 11.03 17.09 2.29
N ILE A 165 10.59 15.93 2.77
CA ILE A 165 11.43 15.00 3.56
C ILE A 165 12.43 14.25 2.68
N ALA A 166 12.10 14.09 1.40
CA ALA A 166 12.98 13.53 0.39
C ALA A 166 12.73 14.19 -0.97
N GLU A 167 13.78 14.70 -1.57
CA GLU A 167 13.78 15.33 -2.89
C GLU A 167 13.69 14.25 -3.97
N TYR A 168 12.86 14.45 -4.98
CA TYR A 168 12.82 13.60 -6.16
C TYR A 168 13.97 13.96 -7.10
N VAL A 169 14.99 13.11 -7.15
CA VAL A 169 16.18 13.28 -8.02
C VAL A 169 15.83 12.87 -9.45
N GLY A 170 15.06 11.80 -9.61
CA GLY A 170 14.64 11.34 -10.93
C GLY A 170 13.98 9.96 -10.90
N GLY A 171 13.40 9.61 -12.04
CA GLY A 171 12.82 8.29 -12.28
C GLY A 171 12.98 7.87 -13.73
N LEU A 172 12.82 6.58 -13.96
CA LEU A 172 12.86 5.93 -15.25
C LEU A 172 11.87 4.78 -15.27
N THR A 173 11.15 4.64 -16.36
CA THR A 173 10.23 3.51 -16.60
C THR A 173 10.65 2.75 -17.84
N HIS A 174 10.83 1.44 -17.72
CA HIS A 174 10.91 0.53 -18.85
C HIS A 174 9.61 -0.24 -18.97
N ALA A 175 8.88 -0.04 -20.05
CA ALA A 175 7.69 -0.80 -20.39
C ALA A 175 8.11 -2.02 -21.21
N VAL A 176 7.90 -3.21 -20.65
CA VAL A 176 8.23 -4.48 -21.31
C VAL A 176 7.08 -5.44 -21.02
N ASP A 177 6.52 -6.05 -22.06
CA ASP A 177 5.48 -7.09 -21.90
C ASP A 177 6.12 -8.41 -21.43
N PHE A 178 6.67 -8.38 -20.23
CA PHE A 178 7.23 -9.54 -19.55
C PHE A 178 6.21 -10.11 -18.57
N VAL A 179 5.67 -11.27 -18.90
CA VAL A 179 4.64 -11.93 -18.10
C VAL A 179 5.29 -12.75 -16.98
N ASP A 180 5.25 -12.24 -15.75
CA ASP A 180 5.64 -12.96 -14.53
C ASP A 180 4.44 -13.67 -13.91
N HIS A 181 3.28 -13.07 -13.97
CA HIS A 181 1.99 -13.60 -13.59
C HIS A 181 0.89 -12.81 -14.31
N PHE A 182 -0.30 -13.36 -14.32
CA PHE A 182 -1.52 -12.64 -14.76
C PHE A 182 -2.76 -13.19 -14.08
N ARG A 183 -3.83 -12.41 -14.11
CA ARG A 183 -5.17 -12.84 -13.72
C ARG A 183 -6.15 -12.35 -14.77
N GLY A 184 -6.83 -13.28 -15.41
CA GLY A 184 -7.92 -13.00 -16.33
C GLY A 184 -9.14 -12.41 -15.59
N GLU A 185 -10.09 -11.87 -16.36
CA GLU A 185 -11.26 -11.20 -15.80
C GLU A 185 -12.13 -12.11 -14.93
N ASP A 186 -12.31 -13.36 -15.34
CA ASP A 186 -13.14 -14.36 -14.67
C ASP A 186 -12.36 -15.22 -13.67
N GLU A 187 -11.05 -15.00 -13.53
CA GLU A 187 -10.20 -15.79 -12.66
C GLU A 187 -10.14 -15.20 -11.25
N LYS A 188 -10.30 -16.05 -10.23
CA LYS A 188 -10.19 -15.64 -8.83
C LYS A 188 -8.75 -15.48 -8.38
N PHE A 189 -7.84 -16.31 -8.93
CA PHE A 189 -6.44 -16.39 -8.49
C PHE A 189 -5.49 -16.10 -9.63
N ASP A 190 -4.30 -15.61 -9.26
CA ASP A 190 -3.26 -15.38 -10.24
C ASP A 190 -2.74 -16.71 -10.81
N TYR A 191 -2.51 -16.72 -12.11
CA TYR A 191 -1.64 -17.67 -12.77
C TYR A 191 -0.20 -17.14 -12.67
N THR A 192 0.70 -17.92 -12.11
CA THR A 192 2.11 -17.54 -11.95
C THR A 192 2.98 -18.31 -12.92
N TRP A 193 3.96 -17.62 -13.49
CA TRP A 193 4.93 -18.23 -14.38
C TRP A 193 6.04 -18.94 -13.60
N GLU A 194 6.96 -19.58 -14.29
CA GLU A 194 8.08 -20.31 -13.70
C GLU A 194 9.01 -19.34 -12.96
N GLU A 195 9.25 -19.61 -11.67
CA GLU A 195 10.03 -18.74 -10.77
C GLU A 195 11.45 -18.48 -11.29
N ARG A 196 12.09 -19.50 -11.87
CA ARG A 196 13.43 -19.35 -12.45
C ARG A 196 13.44 -18.40 -13.63
N TRP A 197 12.43 -18.49 -14.51
CA TRP A 197 12.26 -17.59 -15.64
C TRP A 197 12.06 -16.14 -15.18
N VAL A 198 11.17 -15.93 -14.22
CA VAL A 198 10.91 -14.60 -13.65
C VAL A 198 12.18 -14.01 -13.04
N ARG A 199 12.97 -14.83 -12.32
CA ARG A 199 14.24 -14.40 -11.77
C ARG A 199 15.26 -14.03 -12.85
N ASP A 200 15.55 -14.97 -13.77
CA ASP A 200 16.70 -14.87 -14.67
C ASP A 200 16.44 -13.90 -15.83
N GLU A 201 15.26 -13.91 -16.42
CA GLU A 201 14.90 -13.05 -17.55
C GLU A 201 14.27 -11.73 -17.11
N GLY A 202 13.50 -11.72 -16.02
CA GLY A 202 12.86 -10.54 -15.46
C GLY A 202 13.80 -9.76 -14.55
N PHE A 203 13.95 -10.23 -13.30
CA PHE A 203 14.64 -9.46 -12.28
C PHE A 203 16.12 -9.22 -12.56
N MET A 204 16.83 -10.23 -13.04
CA MET A 204 18.28 -10.15 -13.24
C MET A 204 18.70 -9.39 -14.50
N LYS A 205 17.78 -9.15 -15.46
CA LYS A 205 18.07 -8.38 -16.66
C LYS A 205 17.43 -7.01 -16.61
N LEU A 206 16.10 -6.95 -16.48
CA LEU A 206 15.34 -5.71 -16.64
C LEU A 206 15.59 -4.70 -15.51
N VAL A 207 15.73 -5.18 -14.25
CA VAL A 207 15.89 -4.26 -13.11
C VAL A 207 17.28 -3.60 -13.09
N PRO A 208 18.40 -4.33 -13.26
CA PRO A 208 19.72 -3.69 -13.35
C PRO A 208 19.85 -2.73 -14.53
N GLU A 209 19.24 -3.05 -15.69
CA GLU A 209 19.22 -2.18 -16.85
C GLU A 209 18.53 -0.85 -16.55
N ALA A 210 17.33 -0.88 -15.97
CA ALA A 210 16.58 0.32 -15.60
C ALA A 210 17.33 1.16 -14.54
N ILE A 211 17.93 0.52 -13.54
CA ILE A 211 18.74 1.19 -12.51
C ILE A 211 19.96 1.85 -13.13
N GLY A 212 20.73 1.14 -13.95
CA GLY A 212 21.92 1.66 -14.61
C GLY A 212 21.61 2.87 -15.50
N ALA A 213 20.53 2.80 -16.27
CA ALA A 213 20.07 3.91 -17.11
C ALA A 213 19.64 5.14 -16.28
N LEU A 214 18.92 4.94 -15.15
CA LEU A 214 18.53 6.03 -14.26
C LEU A 214 19.75 6.71 -13.64
N LEU A 215 20.67 5.93 -13.05
CA LEU A 215 21.85 6.46 -12.36
C LEU A 215 22.75 7.23 -13.33
N THR A 216 22.96 6.69 -14.55
CA THR A 216 23.70 7.37 -15.62
C THR A 216 23.03 8.69 -16.02
N ALA A 217 21.70 8.70 -16.21
CA ALA A 217 20.94 9.89 -16.60
C ALA A 217 20.95 11.00 -15.50
N ARG A 218 21.28 10.65 -14.26
CA ARG A 218 21.32 11.56 -13.11
C ARG A 218 22.74 11.85 -12.63
N ASP A 219 23.75 11.35 -13.31
CA ASP A 219 25.16 11.48 -12.92
C ASP A 219 25.43 11.06 -11.46
N VAL A 220 24.87 9.91 -11.07
CA VAL A 220 24.98 9.34 -9.74
C VAL A 220 25.79 8.06 -9.79
N ALA A 221 26.84 7.98 -8.97
CA ALA A 221 27.61 6.75 -8.85
C ALA A 221 26.80 5.67 -8.10
N PRO A 222 26.77 4.41 -8.57
CA PRO A 222 26.06 3.33 -7.88
C PRO A 222 26.49 3.20 -6.40
N GLY A 223 27.75 3.50 -6.07
CA GLY A 223 28.30 3.44 -4.71
C GLY A 223 27.69 4.44 -3.73
N ASP A 224 27.06 5.51 -4.22
CA ASP A 224 26.44 6.57 -3.42
C ASP A 224 25.00 6.21 -2.97
N VAL A 225 24.42 5.14 -3.51
CA VAL A 225 23.10 4.68 -3.10
C VAL A 225 23.15 4.09 -1.69
N ALA A 226 22.52 4.77 -0.74
CA ALA A 226 22.48 4.38 0.67
C ALA A 226 21.46 3.28 0.94
N ALA A 227 20.28 3.32 0.27
CA ALA A 227 19.23 2.31 0.40
C ALA A 227 18.65 1.91 -0.96
N PHE A 228 18.55 0.61 -1.20
CA PHE A 228 17.91 0.01 -2.38
C PHE A 228 16.67 -0.79 -1.95
N CYS A 229 15.49 -0.30 -2.28
CA CYS A 229 14.19 -0.88 -2.01
C CYS A 229 13.71 -1.66 -3.23
N PHE A 230 13.76 -2.99 -3.16
CA PHE A 230 13.27 -3.87 -4.22
C PHE A 230 12.45 -5.04 -3.64
N PRO A 231 11.15 -5.16 -3.99
CA PRO A 231 10.23 -6.13 -3.41
C PRO A 231 10.40 -7.51 -4.03
N ALA A 232 11.51 -8.18 -3.79
CA ALA A 232 11.71 -9.56 -4.23
C ALA A 232 11.44 -10.54 -3.08
N ALA A 233 10.40 -11.36 -3.21
CA ALA A 233 10.10 -12.41 -2.22
C ALA A 233 11.10 -13.58 -2.26
N MET A 234 11.76 -13.80 -3.40
CA MET A 234 12.79 -14.83 -3.57
C MET A 234 14.05 -14.50 -2.78
N ALA A 235 14.56 -15.48 -2.05
CA ALA A 235 15.77 -15.31 -1.24
C ALA A 235 16.97 -14.85 -2.09
N ASN A 236 17.73 -13.88 -1.57
CA ASN A 236 18.94 -13.31 -2.17
C ASN A 236 18.79 -12.62 -3.55
N VAL A 237 17.59 -12.58 -4.14
CA VAL A 237 17.39 -11.94 -5.46
C VAL A 237 17.70 -10.45 -5.39
N ALA A 238 17.21 -9.73 -4.39
CA ALA A 238 17.50 -8.30 -4.25
C ALA A 238 19.01 -8.01 -4.17
N LYS A 239 19.77 -8.85 -3.46
CA LYS A 239 21.24 -8.75 -3.38
C LYS A 239 21.91 -9.03 -4.73
N SER A 240 21.42 -10.04 -5.47
CA SER A 240 21.95 -10.36 -6.79
C SER A 240 21.66 -9.26 -7.81
N VAL A 241 20.47 -8.67 -7.77
CA VAL A 241 20.09 -7.51 -8.60
C VAL A 241 20.96 -6.30 -8.24
N ALA A 242 21.15 -6.00 -6.95
CA ALA A 242 22.01 -4.92 -6.50
C ALA A 242 23.44 -5.08 -7.04
N ARG A 243 24.00 -6.28 -6.93
CA ARG A 243 25.36 -6.57 -7.46
C ARG A 243 25.43 -6.38 -8.98
N ALA A 244 24.41 -6.87 -9.72
CA ALA A 244 24.34 -6.71 -11.17
C ALA A 244 24.21 -5.23 -11.59
N ALA A 245 23.56 -4.40 -10.78
CA ALA A 245 23.44 -2.96 -10.98
C ALA A 245 24.66 -2.16 -10.43
N GLY A 246 25.68 -2.81 -9.87
CA GLY A 246 26.85 -2.15 -9.27
C GLY A 246 26.58 -1.49 -7.92
N LEU A 247 25.42 -1.73 -7.30
CA LEU A 247 25.06 -1.18 -6.01
C LEU A 247 25.81 -1.89 -4.86
N PRO A 248 26.16 -1.20 -3.77
CA PRO A 248 26.73 -1.83 -2.59
C PRO A 248 25.76 -2.85 -1.97
N GLU A 249 26.24 -4.03 -1.59
CA GLU A 249 25.37 -5.03 -0.94
C GLU A 249 24.74 -4.49 0.37
N ARG A 250 25.45 -3.61 1.08
CA ARG A 250 24.95 -2.95 2.30
C ARG A 250 23.76 -2.03 2.06
N SER A 251 23.54 -1.57 0.82
CA SER A 251 22.41 -0.71 0.48
C SER A 251 21.10 -1.47 0.36
N VAL A 252 21.14 -2.80 0.23
CA VAL A 252 19.91 -3.60 0.07
C VAL A 252 19.06 -3.52 1.34
N ALA A 253 17.91 -2.84 1.24
CA ALA A 253 16.97 -2.69 2.34
C ALA A 253 16.29 -4.02 2.71
N ASP A 254 15.84 -4.14 3.96
CA ASP A 254 14.97 -5.26 4.37
C ASP A 254 13.71 -5.24 3.52
N ASN A 255 13.42 -6.35 2.85
CA ASN A 255 12.24 -6.47 1.99
C ASN A 255 10.94 -6.76 2.74
N LEU A 256 10.95 -6.78 4.06
CA LEU A 256 9.78 -6.93 4.96
C LEU A 256 9.00 -8.26 4.81
N VAL A 257 9.28 -9.05 3.78
CA VAL A 257 8.51 -10.24 3.38
C VAL A 257 8.44 -11.30 4.49
N ALA A 258 9.49 -11.45 5.30
CA ALA A 258 9.49 -12.40 6.42
C ALA A 258 8.53 -12.01 7.57
N ARG A 259 8.19 -10.71 7.66
CA ARG A 259 7.39 -10.13 8.76
C ARG A 259 5.93 -9.84 8.38
N CYS A 260 5.70 -9.38 7.13
CA CYS A 260 4.34 -9.02 6.69
C CYS A 260 3.92 -9.68 5.37
N GLY A 261 4.80 -10.36 4.65
CA GLY A 261 4.55 -10.81 3.29
C GLY A 261 4.78 -9.71 2.26
N GLU A 262 4.78 -10.08 1.00
CA GLU A 262 4.87 -9.17 -0.13
C GLU A 262 3.47 -8.58 -0.41
N THR A 263 3.31 -7.26 -0.36
CA THR A 263 2.02 -6.55 -0.41
C THR A 263 1.71 -5.97 -1.80
N GLY A 264 2.13 -6.64 -2.86
CA GLY A 264 1.79 -6.29 -4.24
C GLY A 264 2.12 -4.85 -4.61
N ALA A 265 1.17 -4.17 -5.22
CA ALA A 265 1.34 -2.78 -5.66
C ALA A 265 1.73 -1.81 -4.52
N ALA A 266 1.40 -2.12 -3.27
CA ALA A 266 1.81 -1.32 -2.12
C ALA A 266 3.26 -1.54 -1.69
N HIS A 267 3.86 -2.68 -2.04
CA HIS A 267 5.13 -3.11 -1.42
C HIS A 267 6.32 -2.20 -1.71
N PRO A 268 6.56 -1.74 -2.95
CA PRO A 268 7.64 -0.80 -3.23
C PRO A 268 7.50 0.50 -2.42
N LEU A 269 6.26 0.97 -2.23
CA LEU A 269 5.98 2.18 -1.46
C LEU A 269 6.18 1.94 0.05
N LEU A 270 5.77 0.78 0.58
CA LEU A 270 6.04 0.40 1.98
C LEU A 270 7.53 0.33 2.26
N MET A 271 8.33 -0.26 1.36
CA MET A 271 9.77 -0.31 1.50
C MET A 271 10.40 1.09 1.47
N LEU A 272 9.93 1.98 0.57
CA LEU A 272 10.38 3.37 0.49
C LEU A 272 10.05 4.12 1.78
N VAL A 273 8.83 4.01 2.29
CA VAL A 273 8.43 4.59 3.59
C VAL A 273 9.32 4.08 4.71
N HIS A 274 9.59 2.77 4.75
CA HIS A 274 10.45 2.18 5.78
C HIS A 274 11.91 2.63 5.68
N ALA A 275 12.44 2.79 4.48
CA ALA A 275 13.79 3.33 4.28
C ALA A 275 13.89 4.80 4.77
N LEU A 276 12.86 5.62 4.54
CA LEU A 276 12.81 7.00 5.04
C LEU A 276 12.77 7.11 6.57
N GLU A 277 12.27 6.09 7.28
CA GLU A 277 12.28 6.07 8.76
C GLU A 277 13.70 6.03 9.35
N THR A 278 14.66 5.51 8.60
CA THR A 278 16.05 5.35 9.06
C THR A 278 17.05 6.22 8.30
N ALA A 279 16.64 6.84 7.19
CA ALA A 279 17.48 7.64 6.35
C ALA A 279 18.08 8.86 7.08
N GLU A 280 19.32 9.20 6.78
CA GLU A 280 19.95 10.44 7.21
C GLU A 280 19.92 11.49 6.09
N PRO A 281 19.97 12.80 6.42
CA PRO A 281 20.04 13.83 5.41
C PRO A 281 21.20 13.60 4.44
N GLY A 282 20.90 13.68 3.14
CA GLY A 282 21.84 13.40 2.06
C GLY A 282 21.78 11.98 1.51
N ASP A 283 21.21 11.02 2.23
CA ASP A 283 21.11 9.64 1.78
C ASP A 283 20.31 9.54 0.46
N LEU A 284 20.88 8.81 -0.49
CA LEU A 284 20.21 8.46 -1.74
C LEU A 284 19.44 7.14 -1.59
N ILE A 285 18.13 7.18 -1.82
CA ILE A 285 17.22 6.06 -1.70
C ILE A 285 16.71 5.72 -3.10
N LEU A 286 17.02 4.52 -3.56
CA LEU A 286 16.57 3.97 -4.84
C LEU A 286 15.43 2.98 -4.60
N ALA A 287 14.25 3.26 -5.12
CA ALA A 287 13.10 2.36 -5.09
C ALA A 287 12.84 1.80 -6.49
N ALA A 288 12.63 0.49 -6.60
CA ALA A 288 12.27 -0.17 -7.83
C ALA A 288 10.98 -0.97 -7.69
N GLY A 289 10.06 -0.79 -8.64
CA GLY A 289 8.85 -1.61 -8.81
C GLY A 289 8.97 -2.47 -10.06
N PHE A 290 8.53 -3.72 -9.97
CA PHE A 290 8.54 -4.68 -11.08
C PHE A 290 7.13 -5.19 -11.36
N GLY A 291 6.82 -5.35 -12.64
CA GLY A 291 5.57 -5.90 -13.13
C GLY A 291 5.33 -5.45 -14.57
N GLN A 292 5.52 -6.33 -15.54
CA GLN A 292 5.47 -6.01 -16.98
C GLN A 292 6.35 -4.79 -17.32
N GLY A 293 7.59 -4.85 -16.87
CA GLY A 293 8.56 -3.78 -16.91
C GLY A 293 9.02 -3.35 -15.52
N VAL A 294 9.71 -2.22 -15.47
CA VAL A 294 10.37 -1.70 -14.27
C VAL A 294 10.14 -0.21 -14.13
N ASP A 295 9.75 0.22 -12.94
CA ASP A 295 9.86 1.61 -12.51
C ASP A 295 11.04 1.73 -11.56
N ALA A 296 11.94 2.67 -11.80
CA ALA A 296 13.04 3.02 -10.90
C ALA A 296 12.91 4.50 -10.50
N LEU A 297 12.94 4.80 -9.19
CA LEU A 297 12.83 6.15 -8.64
C LEU A 297 13.99 6.40 -7.67
N LEU A 298 14.60 7.57 -7.79
CA LEU A 298 15.69 8.00 -6.94
C LEU A 298 15.27 9.23 -6.14
N PHE A 299 15.46 9.15 -4.83
CA PHE A 299 15.18 10.23 -3.89
C PHE A 299 16.44 10.56 -3.08
N ARG A 300 16.54 11.82 -2.65
CA ARG A 300 17.57 12.28 -1.70
C ARG A 300 16.87 12.75 -0.44
N ALA A 301 17.19 12.15 0.70
CA ALA A 301 16.70 12.58 2.00
C ALA A 301 17.19 14.00 2.32
N THR A 302 16.29 14.84 2.84
CA THR A 302 16.61 16.21 3.26
C THR A 302 16.75 16.32 4.78
N GLU A 303 17.09 17.49 5.32
CA GLU A 303 17.09 17.72 6.77
C GLU A 303 15.69 17.46 7.42
N ALA A 304 14.62 17.69 6.67
CA ALA A 304 13.25 17.48 7.15
C ALA A 304 12.92 16.00 7.41
N VAL A 305 13.71 15.03 6.90
CA VAL A 305 13.54 13.60 7.18
C VAL A 305 13.62 13.28 8.69
N ARG A 306 14.36 14.07 9.46
CA ARG A 306 14.49 13.89 10.92
C ARG A 306 13.15 14.06 11.63
N ALA A 307 12.32 15.01 11.19
CA ALA A 307 10.98 15.20 11.74
C ALA A 307 10.04 14.05 11.35
N ALA A 308 10.20 13.47 10.16
CA ALA A 308 9.41 12.32 9.70
C ALA A 308 9.65 11.06 10.56
N LYS A 309 10.86 10.88 11.11
CA LYS A 309 11.20 9.74 12.00
C LYS A 309 10.37 9.68 13.29
N THR A 310 9.78 10.79 13.71
CA THR A 310 8.95 10.85 14.92
C THR A 310 7.52 10.35 14.71
N ARG A 311 7.10 10.13 13.46
CA ARG A 311 5.76 9.70 13.10
C ARG A 311 5.68 8.17 13.02
N PRO A 312 4.54 7.58 13.44
CA PRO A 312 4.35 6.14 13.30
C PRO A 312 4.34 5.73 11.82
N GLY A 313 5.33 4.97 11.40
CA GLY A 313 5.46 4.44 10.04
C GLY A 313 5.38 2.91 9.99
N VAL A 314 6.07 2.31 9.03
CA VAL A 314 6.09 0.85 8.79
C VAL A 314 6.64 0.09 10.01
N GLY A 315 7.69 0.59 10.65
CA GLY A 315 8.27 -0.02 11.85
C GLY A 315 7.25 -0.15 12.98
N ALA A 316 6.45 0.89 13.23
CA ALA A 316 5.37 0.87 14.21
C ALA A 316 4.24 -0.10 13.81
N GLN A 317 3.89 -0.17 12.51
CA GLN A 317 2.90 -1.10 11.98
C GLN A 317 3.35 -2.57 12.14
N LEU A 318 4.62 -2.85 11.95
CA LEU A 318 5.19 -4.16 12.19
C LEU A 318 5.17 -4.54 13.67
N ALA A 319 5.53 -3.61 14.56
CA ALA A 319 5.58 -3.83 16.01
C ALA A 319 4.21 -4.10 16.63
N ARG A 320 3.13 -3.49 16.10
CA ARG A 320 1.76 -3.71 16.60
C ARG A 320 1.12 -5.03 16.14
N GLY A 321 1.82 -5.80 15.27
CA GLY A 321 1.35 -7.08 14.75
C GLY A 321 1.05 -8.09 15.88
N ARG A 322 -0.02 -8.88 15.70
CA ARG A 322 -0.42 -9.93 16.63
C ARG A 322 -0.43 -11.27 15.88
N SER A 323 0.24 -12.26 16.45
CA SER A 323 0.25 -13.62 15.91
C SER A 323 -1.18 -14.16 15.76
N GLU A 324 -1.46 -14.72 14.58
CA GLU A 324 -2.67 -15.49 14.29
C GLU A 324 -2.27 -16.91 13.89
N THR A 325 -2.79 -17.88 14.61
CA THR A 325 -2.48 -19.30 14.45
C THR A 325 -3.63 -20.10 13.84
N ARG A 326 -4.78 -19.46 13.63
CA ARG A 326 -5.98 -20.13 13.09
C ARG A 326 -6.06 -19.97 11.58
N TYR A 327 -5.48 -20.93 10.88
CA TYR A 327 -5.51 -20.92 9.41
C TYR A 327 -6.94 -20.93 8.84
N THR A 328 -7.88 -21.62 9.48
CA THR A 328 -9.29 -21.62 9.06
C THR A 328 -9.93 -20.23 9.11
N ARG A 329 -9.48 -19.35 10.03
CA ARG A 329 -9.92 -17.96 10.08
C ARG A 329 -9.47 -17.20 8.84
N TYR A 330 -8.22 -17.40 8.40
CA TYR A 330 -7.73 -16.83 7.15
C TYR A 330 -8.56 -17.29 5.96
N LEU A 331 -8.87 -18.59 5.86
CA LEU A 331 -9.70 -19.11 4.80
C LEU A 331 -11.11 -18.46 4.79
N ALA A 332 -11.72 -18.31 5.96
CA ALA A 332 -13.04 -17.70 6.09
C ALA A 332 -13.03 -16.20 5.72
N PHE A 333 -12.02 -15.44 6.12
CA PHE A 333 -11.90 -14.00 5.85
C PHE A 333 -11.58 -13.67 4.39
N ASN A 334 -11.14 -14.66 3.62
CA ASN A 334 -10.83 -14.52 2.19
C ASN A 334 -11.84 -15.26 1.29
N ASP A 335 -13.00 -15.66 1.84
CA ASP A 335 -14.04 -16.40 1.10
C ASP A 335 -13.51 -17.64 0.38
N LEU A 336 -12.59 -18.36 1.04
CA LEU A 336 -11.98 -19.60 0.55
C LEU A 336 -12.67 -20.83 1.12
N VAL A 337 -13.53 -20.65 2.11
CA VAL A 337 -14.37 -21.68 2.73
C VAL A 337 -15.69 -21.05 3.15
N VAL A 338 -16.76 -21.79 2.96
CA VAL A 338 -18.10 -21.41 3.41
C VAL A 338 -18.33 -21.99 4.80
N LEU A 339 -18.63 -21.12 5.77
CA LEU A 339 -18.94 -21.53 7.14
C LEU A 339 -20.45 -21.52 7.37
N GLU A 340 -20.95 -22.51 8.08
CA GLU A 340 -22.31 -22.49 8.60
C GLU A 340 -22.45 -21.40 9.68
N ARG A 341 -23.31 -20.41 9.44
CA ARG A 341 -23.51 -19.25 10.32
C ARG A 341 -24.72 -19.40 11.27
N GLY A 342 -25.28 -20.60 11.35
CA GLY A 342 -26.43 -20.90 12.18
C GLY A 342 -27.74 -21.00 11.38
N ILE A 343 -28.84 -21.25 12.10
CA ILE A 343 -30.16 -21.55 11.51
C ILE A 343 -30.95 -20.31 11.05
N ARG A 344 -30.51 -19.10 11.42
CA ARG A 344 -31.13 -17.85 10.97
C ARG A 344 -30.55 -17.47 9.61
N ALA A 345 -31.44 -17.40 8.62
CA ALA A 345 -31.10 -16.94 7.28
C ALA A 345 -31.02 -15.39 7.20
N GLU A 346 -30.50 -14.74 8.23
CA GLU A 346 -30.25 -13.31 8.23
C GLU A 346 -29.00 -13.06 7.39
N VAL A 347 -29.20 -12.49 6.22
CA VAL A 347 -28.11 -12.03 5.35
C VAL A 347 -28.03 -10.52 5.43
N ASP A 348 -26.80 -9.99 5.39
CA ASP A 348 -26.58 -8.57 5.26
C ASP A 348 -27.24 -8.06 3.97
N LYS A 349 -28.17 -7.13 4.15
CA LYS A 349 -28.84 -6.50 3.01
C LYS A 349 -28.08 -5.24 2.64
N GLN A 350 -27.82 -5.08 1.35
CA GLN A 350 -27.22 -3.86 0.84
C GLN A 350 -28.12 -2.66 1.16
N THR A 351 -27.52 -1.62 1.75
CA THR A 351 -28.18 -0.33 1.96
C THR A 351 -28.55 0.30 0.61
N LYS A 352 -29.78 0.80 0.49
CA LYS A 352 -30.22 1.51 -0.73
C LYS A 352 -29.25 2.65 -1.05
N LEU A 353 -28.81 2.75 -2.30
CA LEU A 353 -27.81 3.75 -2.73
C LEU A 353 -28.20 5.19 -2.39
N SER A 354 -29.50 5.53 -2.46
CA SER A 354 -29.99 6.85 -2.07
C SER A 354 -29.84 7.12 -0.57
N THR A 355 -30.03 6.12 0.28
CA THR A 355 -29.78 6.23 1.73
C THR A 355 -28.30 6.33 2.01
N HIS A 356 -27.49 5.48 1.38
CA HIS A 356 -26.05 5.52 1.49
C HIS A 356 -25.49 6.91 1.11
N TYR A 357 -25.91 7.45 -0.03
CA TYR A 357 -25.47 8.78 -0.49
C TYR A 357 -25.80 9.91 0.51
N ARG A 358 -27.00 9.86 1.13
CA ARG A 358 -27.40 10.89 2.12
C ARG A 358 -26.65 10.76 3.45
N THR A 359 -26.22 9.55 3.80
CA THR A 359 -25.61 9.27 5.11
C THR A 359 -24.09 9.05 5.01
N LYS A 360 -23.47 9.14 3.83
CA LYS A 360 -22.06 8.80 3.61
C LYS A 360 -21.08 9.59 4.49
N GLY A 361 -21.36 10.86 4.75
CA GLY A 361 -20.56 11.67 5.68
C GLY A 361 -20.51 11.07 7.08
N MET A 362 -21.65 10.52 7.55
CA MET A 362 -21.73 9.84 8.83
C MET A 362 -21.09 8.42 8.78
N THR A 363 -21.43 7.63 7.76
CA THR A 363 -21.07 6.20 7.70
C THR A 363 -19.66 5.94 7.20
N GLN A 364 -19.14 6.75 6.28
CA GLN A 364 -17.78 6.64 5.73
C GLN A 364 -16.82 7.64 6.37
N GLY A 365 -17.21 8.92 6.43
CA GLY A 365 -16.37 9.99 6.95
C GLY A 365 -16.44 10.16 8.47
N LEU A 366 -17.32 9.42 9.17
CA LEU A 366 -17.56 9.53 10.63
C LEU A 366 -17.83 10.98 11.09
N VAL A 367 -18.46 11.78 10.21
CA VAL A 367 -18.78 13.18 10.48
C VAL A 367 -20.04 13.28 11.34
N GLY A 368 -19.89 13.82 12.55
CA GLY A 368 -21.00 14.18 13.45
C GLY A 368 -21.50 15.61 13.24
N GLY A 369 -22.23 16.12 14.20
CA GLY A 369 -22.69 17.50 14.28
C GLY A 369 -22.24 18.18 15.56
N ALA A 370 -22.33 19.52 15.57
CA ALA A 370 -22.22 20.32 16.79
C ALA A 370 -23.44 21.23 16.86
N CYS A 371 -24.07 21.28 18.04
CA CYS A 371 -25.21 22.19 18.26
C CYS A 371 -24.79 23.64 18.09
N ALA A 372 -25.46 24.37 17.20
CA ALA A 372 -25.18 25.79 16.95
C ALA A 372 -25.42 26.68 18.19
N ARG A 373 -26.29 26.22 19.13
CA ARG A 373 -26.65 27.02 20.33
C ARG A 373 -25.67 26.79 21.49
N CYS A 374 -25.26 25.53 21.76
CA CYS A 374 -24.46 25.23 22.97
C CYS A 374 -23.13 24.56 22.65
N GLY A 375 -22.78 24.28 21.37
CA GLY A 375 -21.54 23.64 20.95
C GLY A 375 -21.45 22.16 21.24
N THR A 376 -22.44 21.52 21.87
CA THR A 376 -22.39 20.07 22.18
C THR A 376 -22.22 19.26 20.90
N ARG A 377 -21.15 18.47 20.85
CA ARG A 377 -20.88 17.54 19.75
C ARG A 377 -21.76 16.29 19.89
N GLN A 378 -22.30 15.83 18.79
CA GLN A 378 -23.18 14.65 18.74
C GLN A 378 -22.96 13.80 17.50
N PHE A 379 -23.07 12.48 17.67
CA PHE A 379 -22.99 11.50 16.60
C PHE A 379 -24.03 10.40 16.85
N PRO A 380 -24.89 10.10 15.87
CA PRO A 380 -24.99 10.72 14.55
C PRO A 380 -25.43 12.20 14.62
N LYS A 381 -25.27 12.93 13.50
CA LYS A 381 -25.83 14.31 13.39
C LYS A 381 -27.34 14.25 13.60
N SER A 382 -27.85 15.04 14.52
CA SER A 382 -29.27 15.12 14.84
C SER A 382 -29.77 16.56 14.76
N ARG A 383 -31.05 16.73 14.43
CA ARG A 383 -31.72 18.05 14.44
C ARG A 383 -32.02 18.52 15.85
N ILE A 384 -32.04 17.63 16.84
CA ILE A 384 -32.32 17.94 18.24
C ILE A 384 -31.03 17.81 19.02
N CYS A 385 -30.68 18.82 19.80
CA CYS A 385 -29.52 18.81 20.68
C CYS A 385 -29.67 17.70 21.75
N VAL A 386 -28.66 16.85 21.89
CA VAL A 386 -28.64 15.78 22.90
C VAL A 386 -28.33 16.29 24.31
N ASN A 387 -27.92 17.53 24.46
CA ASN A 387 -27.69 18.15 25.76
C ASN A 387 -29.03 18.46 26.45
N PRO A 388 -29.38 17.82 27.59
CA PRO A 388 -30.66 17.98 28.27
C PRO A 388 -30.91 19.42 28.74
N ASN A 389 -29.84 20.21 28.92
CA ASN A 389 -29.96 21.62 29.36
C ASN A 389 -30.13 22.57 28.16
N CYS A 390 -30.06 22.11 26.93
CA CYS A 390 -30.17 22.94 25.73
C CYS A 390 -31.45 22.68 24.96
N ASN A 391 -31.73 21.42 24.63
CA ASN A 391 -32.92 20.97 23.87
C ASN A 391 -33.24 21.83 22.63
N ALA A 392 -32.21 22.41 21.99
CA ALA A 392 -32.41 23.19 20.78
C ALA A 392 -32.87 22.26 19.65
N VAL A 393 -33.86 22.72 18.85
CA VAL A 393 -34.33 22.11 17.62
C VAL A 393 -33.60 22.77 16.46
N ASP A 394 -33.28 22.00 15.41
CA ASP A 394 -32.44 22.40 14.26
C ASP A 394 -31.03 22.86 14.67
N ALA A 395 -30.43 22.07 15.58
CA ALA A 395 -29.14 22.31 16.21
C ALA A 395 -27.94 21.87 15.34
#